data_cbecf025498daae11fecdb04a2f617ac
#
_entry.id   cbecf025498daae11fecdb04a2f617ac
#
_cell.length_a   1.000
_cell.length_b   1.000
_cell.length_c   1.000
_cell.angle_alpha   90.00
_cell.angle_beta   90.00
_cell.angle_gamma   90.00
#
_symmetry.space_group_name_H-M   'P 1'
#
loop_
_entity.id
_entity.type
_entity.pdbx_description
1 polymer ?
#
loop_
_entity_poly.entity_id
_entity_poly.type
_entity_poly.pdbx_seq_one_letter_code
_entity_poly.pdbx_strand_id
1 'polypeptide(L)'
;MSSNDIIFILGFNYDSNCYLINGDTLVDTGAGDNKDYLFSKLRENGVEPENIELIINTHCHFDHIGGNYLFPNAKIAVHKADAISMKNEDSLGTSMSAFSHEGNSKVDIELEDGDEISNFTVIHTPGHTAGGICLWDGENLISGDTIFAGGGVGRMDIGGNYDDMKNSVEKLTRLDIKNIYPGHGPIVENNGKEHIKMSYSLLL
;
A
#
# COMPACT_ATOMS: atom_id res chain seq x y z
N MET A 1 -7.26 -22.16 4.21
CA MET A 1 -6.75 -20.98 4.96
C MET A 1 -7.95 -20.13 5.29
N SER A 2 -8.04 -19.57 6.50
CA SER A 2 -9.09 -18.57 6.78
C SER A 2 -8.81 -17.33 5.91
N SER A 3 -9.83 -16.80 5.24
CA SER A 3 -9.71 -15.51 4.53
C SER A 3 -9.35 -14.44 5.54
N ASN A 4 -8.48 -13.50 5.16
CA ASN A 4 -8.21 -12.32 5.97
C ASN A 4 -9.50 -11.48 6.11
N ASP A 5 -9.69 -10.89 7.28
CA ASP A 5 -10.70 -9.84 7.47
C ASP A 5 -10.06 -8.51 7.02
N ILE A 6 -10.50 -8.01 5.85
CA ILE A 6 -10.00 -6.78 5.24
C ILE A 6 -11.08 -5.72 5.34
N ILE A 7 -10.85 -4.70 6.16
CA ILE A 7 -11.75 -3.56 6.31
C ILE A 7 -11.19 -2.39 5.51
N PHE A 8 -11.95 -1.94 4.53
CA PHE A 8 -11.63 -0.82 3.67
C PHE A 8 -11.94 0.51 4.36
N ILE A 9 -10.94 1.38 4.45
CA ILE A 9 -11.05 2.77 4.93
C ILE A 9 -10.71 3.68 3.76
N LEU A 10 -11.72 4.33 3.20
CA LEU A 10 -11.57 5.20 2.03
C LEU A 10 -10.71 6.42 2.35
N GLY A 11 -9.66 6.63 1.56
CA GLY A 11 -8.88 7.86 1.56
C GLY A 11 -9.60 9.00 0.84
N PHE A 12 -9.35 10.24 1.25
CA PHE A 12 -9.85 11.42 0.55
C PHE A 12 -8.85 12.58 0.63
N ASN A 13 -8.99 13.54 -0.26
CA ASN A 13 -7.99 14.58 -0.54
C ASN A 13 -6.69 13.93 -1.04
N TYR A 14 -5.63 14.02 -0.25
CA TYR A 14 -4.32 13.44 -0.56
C TYR A 14 -4.08 12.08 0.10
N ASP A 15 -4.97 11.61 0.99
CA ASP A 15 -4.79 10.31 1.64
C ASP A 15 -4.97 9.17 0.66
N SER A 16 -4.10 8.18 0.76
CA SER A 16 -4.34 6.85 0.22
C SER A 16 -5.51 6.17 0.94
N ASN A 17 -6.07 5.16 0.33
CA ASN A 17 -6.89 4.18 1.03
C ASN A 17 -6.05 3.46 2.09
N CYS A 18 -6.66 3.16 3.24
CA CYS A 18 -6.05 2.33 4.27
C CYS A 18 -6.86 1.03 4.44
N TYR A 19 -6.19 -0.03 4.84
CA TYR A 19 -6.85 -1.33 5.05
C TYR A 19 -6.52 -1.86 6.44
N LEU A 20 -7.55 -2.04 7.28
CA LEU A 20 -7.39 -2.71 8.56
C LEU A 20 -7.51 -4.22 8.35
N ILE A 21 -6.49 -4.95 8.76
CA ILE A 21 -6.36 -6.40 8.61
C ILE A 21 -6.42 -7.05 10.00
N ASN A 22 -7.33 -8.00 10.16
CA ASN A 22 -7.44 -8.86 11.35
C ASN A 22 -7.52 -8.09 12.69
N GLY A 23 -7.79 -6.77 12.67
CA GLY A 23 -8.00 -5.93 13.84
C GLY A 23 -6.74 -5.34 14.50
N ASP A 24 -5.55 -5.63 14.01
CA ASP A 24 -4.28 -5.17 14.62
C ASP A 24 -3.23 -4.64 13.62
N THR A 25 -3.48 -4.83 12.34
CA THR A 25 -2.54 -4.46 11.26
C THR A 25 -3.18 -3.43 10.34
N LEU A 26 -2.48 -2.35 10.02
CA LEU A 26 -2.85 -1.41 8.97
C LEU A 26 -1.97 -1.58 7.74
N VAL A 27 -2.59 -1.56 6.56
CA VAL A 27 -1.86 -1.36 5.31
C VAL A 27 -2.09 0.09 4.88
N ASP A 28 -1.01 0.84 4.83
CA ASP A 28 -0.94 2.29 4.63
C ASP A 28 -1.70 3.12 5.68
N THR A 29 -1.37 4.40 5.77
CA THR A 29 -1.88 5.28 6.84
C THR A 29 -2.34 6.66 6.35
N GLY A 30 -2.36 6.86 5.03
CA GLY A 30 -2.67 8.15 4.45
C GLY A 30 -1.55 9.18 4.61
N ALA A 31 -1.84 10.41 4.27
CA ALA A 31 -0.96 11.57 4.44
C ALA A 31 -0.84 12.03 5.92
N GLY A 32 -1.74 11.56 6.78
CA GLY A 32 -1.78 11.92 8.19
C GLY A 32 -2.62 13.15 8.53
N ASP A 33 -3.17 13.85 7.53
CA ASP A 33 -3.97 15.07 7.73
C ASP A 33 -5.39 14.75 8.26
N ASN A 34 -5.94 13.57 7.96
CA ASN A 34 -7.30 13.17 8.33
C ASN A 34 -7.33 12.20 9.51
N LYS A 35 -6.46 12.44 10.51
CA LYS A 35 -6.32 11.62 11.73
C LYS A 35 -7.66 11.25 12.37
N ASP A 36 -8.52 12.25 12.63
CA ASP A 36 -9.77 12.03 13.36
C ASP A 36 -10.72 11.10 12.60
N TYR A 37 -10.72 11.19 11.27
CA TYR A 37 -11.47 10.29 10.42
C TYR A 37 -10.93 8.87 10.48
N LEU A 38 -9.62 8.68 10.30
CA LEU A 38 -8.97 7.37 10.36
C LEU A 38 -9.25 6.70 11.73
N PHE A 39 -9.07 7.44 12.81
CA PHE A 39 -9.32 6.95 14.17
C PHE A 39 -10.80 6.62 14.42
N SER A 40 -11.72 7.44 13.88
CA SER A 40 -13.15 7.12 13.93
C SER A 40 -13.47 5.80 13.24
N LYS A 41 -12.87 5.57 12.04
CA LYS A 41 -13.09 4.32 11.29
C LYS A 41 -12.52 3.09 12.00
N LEU A 42 -11.37 3.21 12.64
CA LEU A 42 -10.84 2.12 13.47
C LEU A 42 -11.80 1.79 14.63
N ARG A 43 -12.27 2.79 15.39
CA ARG A 43 -13.21 2.60 16.50
C ARG A 43 -14.57 2.05 16.08
N GLU A 44 -15.10 2.47 14.91
CA GLU A 44 -16.31 1.92 14.32
C GLU A 44 -16.20 0.40 14.08
N ASN A 45 -14.97 -0.10 13.88
CA ASN A 45 -14.65 -1.50 13.71
C ASN A 45 -14.10 -2.16 15.01
N GLY A 46 -14.28 -1.50 16.16
CA GLY A 46 -13.92 -2.06 17.47
C GLY A 46 -12.43 -2.00 17.80
N VAL A 47 -11.64 -1.23 17.06
CA VAL A 47 -10.19 -1.13 17.25
C VAL A 47 -9.81 0.26 17.75
N GLU A 48 -9.14 0.32 18.90
CA GLU A 48 -8.51 1.57 19.35
C GLU A 48 -7.18 1.74 18.60
N PRO A 49 -6.84 2.98 18.17
CA PRO A 49 -5.61 3.24 17.42
C PRO A 49 -4.33 2.76 18.12
N GLU A 50 -4.32 2.77 19.44
CA GLU A 50 -3.20 2.32 20.27
C GLU A 50 -2.96 0.81 20.20
N ASN A 51 -3.94 0.05 19.70
CA ASN A 51 -3.89 -1.41 19.54
C ASN A 51 -3.39 -1.84 18.16
N ILE A 52 -3.08 -0.90 17.27
CA ILE A 52 -2.39 -1.23 16.02
C ILE A 52 -0.94 -1.60 16.33
N GLU A 53 -0.59 -2.83 16.03
CA GLU A 53 0.72 -3.42 16.33
C GLU A 53 1.66 -3.41 15.11
N LEU A 54 1.09 -3.37 13.90
CA LEU A 54 1.83 -3.43 12.64
C LEU A 54 1.25 -2.46 11.63
N ILE A 55 2.13 -1.74 10.94
CA ILE A 55 1.84 -1.00 9.72
C ILE A 55 2.66 -1.62 8.60
N ILE A 56 2.02 -1.97 7.49
CA ILE A 56 2.67 -2.42 6.27
C ILE A 56 2.49 -1.32 5.23
N ASN A 57 3.56 -0.63 4.87
CA ASN A 57 3.49 0.36 3.80
C ASN A 57 3.69 -0.32 2.44
N THR A 58 2.74 -0.09 1.53
CA THR A 58 2.82 -0.62 0.16
C THR A 58 3.98 0.00 -0.60
N HIS A 59 4.31 1.25 -0.31
CA HIS A 59 5.47 1.97 -0.82
C HIS A 59 5.74 3.24 0.02
N CYS A 60 6.78 4.00 -0.32
CA CYS A 60 7.28 5.08 0.53
C CYS A 60 6.70 6.46 0.23
N HIS A 61 5.72 6.64 -0.66
CA HIS A 61 5.17 7.96 -0.91
C HIS A 61 4.39 8.50 0.28
N PHE A 62 4.47 9.82 0.43
CA PHE A 62 3.96 10.56 1.59
C PHE A 62 2.49 10.27 1.91
N ASP A 63 1.65 10.19 0.90
CA ASP A 63 0.22 9.95 1.02
C ASP A 63 -0.15 8.52 1.46
N HIS A 64 0.86 7.64 1.60
CA HIS A 64 0.76 6.29 2.16
C HIS A 64 1.42 6.16 3.53
N ILE A 65 2.53 6.89 3.77
CA ILE A 65 3.33 6.76 5.00
C ILE A 65 3.16 7.93 5.96
N GLY A 66 2.55 9.03 5.52
CA GLY A 66 2.49 10.28 6.29
C GLY A 66 1.78 10.16 7.63
N GLY A 67 0.85 9.22 7.77
CA GLY A 67 0.13 8.93 9.01
C GLY A 67 0.83 7.93 9.95
N ASN A 68 1.99 7.37 9.60
CA ASN A 68 2.68 6.38 10.43
C ASN A 68 2.94 6.87 11.85
N TYR A 69 3.29 8.14 12.03
CA TYR A 69 3.57 8.76 13.34
C TYR A 69 2.36 8.75 14.28
N LEU A 70 1.16 8.56 13.77
CA LEU A 70 -0.07 8.50 14.56
C LEU A 70 -0.17 7.21 15.41
N PHE A 71 0.65 6.20 15.09
CA PHE A 71 0.62 4.87 15.69
C PHE A 71 1.96 4.53 16.35
N PRO A 72 2.28 5.15 17.49
CA PRO A 72 3.61 5.04 18.11
C PRO A 72 3.98 3.64 18.61
N ASN A 73 2.98 2.77 18.80
CA ASN A 73 3.18 1.39 19.25
C ASN A 73 3.40 0.41 18.10
N ALA A 74 3.05 0.79 16.88
CA ALA A 74 3.16 -0.08 15.72
C ALA A 74 4.61 -0.23 15.24
N LYS A 75 4.95 -1.43 14.79
CA LYS A 75 6.13 -1.65 13.95
C LYS A 75 5.81 -1.25 12.53
N ILE A 76 6.77 -0.68 11.82
CA ILE A 76 6.62 -0.26 10.43
C ILE A 76 7.41 -1.21 9.54
N ALA A 77 6.68 -1.86 8.63
CA ALA A 77 7.21 -2.75 7.60
C ALA A 77 7.09 -2.09 6.22
N VAL A 78 8.15 -2.15 5.43
CA VAL A 78 8.19 -1.65 4.05
C VAL A 78 9.24 -2.45 3.27
N HIS A 79 9.11 -2.52 1.95
CA HIS A 79 10.14 -3.17 1.14
C HIS A 79 11.51 -2.48 1.27
N LYS A 80 12.59 -3.28 1.34
CA LYS A 80 13.96 -2.81 1.58
C LYS A 80 14.42 -1.67 0.65
N ALA A 81 13.96 -1.66 -0.61
CA ALA A 81 14.35 -0.61 -1.55
C ALA A 81 13.73 0.75 -1.18
N ASP A 82 12.49 0.79 -0.72
CA ASP A 82 11.82 2.02 -0.28
C ASP A 82 12.23 2.41 1.15
N ALA A 83 12.64 1.45 1.99
CA ALA A 83 13.22 1.71 3.29
C ALA A 83 14.43 2.65 3.22
N ILE A 84 15.18 2.61 2.13
CA ILE A 84 16.34 3.50 1.89
C ILE A 84 15.87 4.96 1.81
N SER A 85 14.83 5.27 1.03
CA SER A 85 14.29 6.61 0.91
C SER A 85 13.70 7.11 2.22
N MET A 86 12.98 6.24 2.95
CA MET A 86 12.40 6.59 4.26
C MET A 86 13.49 6.88 5.30
N LYS A 87 14.51 6.02 5.42
CA LYS A 87 15.60 6.17 6.41
C LYS A 87 16.51 7.37 6.12
N ASN A 88 16.68 7.72 4.85
CA ASN A 88 17.49 8.85 4.43
C ASN A 88 16.69 10.17 4.39
N GLU A 89 15.40 10.15 4.75
CA GLU A 89 14.50 11.30 4.66
C GLU A 89 14.54 11.94 3.25
N ASP A 90 14.60 11.07 2.23
CA ASP A 90 14.64 11.51 0.83
C ASP A 90 13.30 12.14 0.43
N SER A 91 13.23 13.47 0.52
CA SER A 91 12.01 14.23 0.25
C SER A 91 11.52 14.12 -1.20
N LEU A 92 12.40 13.80 -2.15
CA LEU A 92 12.02 13.53 -3.54
C LEU A 92 11.49 12.10 -3.69
N GLY A 93 12.22 11.11 -3.18
CA GLY A 93 11.83 9.71 -3.27
C GLY A 93 10.54 9.39 -2.53
N THR A 94 10.25 10.11 -1.44
CA THR A 94 9.00 9.97 -0.67
C THR A 94 7.91 10.95 -1.10
N SER A 95 8.15 11.82 -2.07
CA SER A 95 7.24 12.93 -2.46
C SER A 95 6.94 13.93 -1.35
N MET A 96 7.66 13.90 -0.22
CA MET A 96 7.42 14.78 0.93
C MET A 96 7.68 16.27 0.63
N SER A 97 8.49 16.57 -0.40
CA SER A 97 8.72 17.96 -0.85
C SER A 97 7.44 18.65 -1.35
N ALA A 98 6.41 17.87 -1.71
CA ALA A 98 5.11 18.42 -2.12
C ALA A 98 4.19 18.73 -0.92
N PHE A 99 4.56 18.27 0.28
CA PHE A 99 3.76 18.37 1.50
C PHE A 99 4.61 18.93 2.64
N SER A 100 3.99 19.68 3.56
CA SER A 100 4.69 20.43 4.60
C SER A 100 4.96 19.60 5.88
N HIS A 101 4.91 18.28 5.82
CA HIS A 101 5.00 17.42 7.00
C HIS A 101 6.35 16.73 7.14
N GLU A 102 6.81 16.59 8.38
CA GLU A 102 7.92 15.71 8.74
C GLU A 102 7.36 14.29 8.86
N GLY A 103 7.66 13.44 7.88
CA GLY A 103 7.25 12.03 7.91
C GLY A 103 8.00 11.24 8.98
N ASN A 104 7.43 10.12 9.39
CA ASN A 104 8.13 9.16 10.24
C ASN A 104 9.04 8.29 9.36
N SER A 105 10.35 8.48 9.48
CA SER A 105 11.37 7.71 8.78
C SER A 105 11.70 6.37 9.45
N LYS A 106 11.01 6.00 10.54
CA LYS A 106 11.21 4.73 11.23
C LYS A 106 10.84 3.56 10.31
N VAL A 107 11.72 2.60 10.21
CA VAL A 107 11.48 1.30 9.57
C VAL A 107 11.98 0.22 10.50
N ASP A 108 11.08 -0.67 10.94
CA ASP A 108 11.40 -1.77 11.85
C ASP A 108 11.62 -3.09 11.12
N ILE A 109 10.93 -3.28 9.97
CA ILE A 109 10.96 -4.52 9.20
C ILE A 109 11.19 -4.17 7.73
N GLU A 110 12.24 -4.71 7.14
CA GLU A 110 12.51 -4.64 5.71
C GLU A 110 11.97 -5.90 5.03
N LEU A 111 11.05 -5.72 4.07
CA LEU A 111 10.42 -6.80 3.33
C LEU A 111 11.12 -7.09 2.02
N GLU A 112 11.01 -8.34 1.57
CA GLU A 112 11.46 -8.81 0.26
C GLU A 112 10.35 -9.58 -0.47
N ASP A 113 10.52 -9.80 -1.77
CA ASP A 113 9.60 -10.61 -2.58
C ASP A 113 9.47 -12.03 -2.04
N GLY A 114 8.25 -12.49 -1.82
CA GLY A 114 7.94 -13.82 -1.29
C GLY A 114 7.90 -13.92 0.23
N ASP A 115 8.18 -12.85 0.97
CA ASP A 115 7.99 -12.84 2.42
C ASP A 115 6.52 -13.04 2.79
N GLU A 116 6.30 -13.63 3.95
CA GLU A 116 4.95 -13.81 4.52
C GLU A 116 4.75 -12.85 5.70
N ILE A 117 3.70 -12.02 5.64
CA ILE A 117 3.37 -11.07 6.69
C ILE A 117 1.84 -10.94 6.83
N SER A 118 1.30 -11.02 8.04
CA SER A 118 -0.14 -10.93 8.34
C SER A 118 -1.02 -11.82 7.43
N ASN A 119 -0.56 -13.05 7.12
CA ASN A 119 -1.18 -14.02 6.20
C ASN A 119 -1.24 -13.57 4.73
N PHE A 120 -0.42 -12.63 4.33
CA PHE A 120 -0.22 -12.24 2.92
C PHE A 120 1.19 -12.62 2.48
N THR A 121 1.31 -13.01 1.21
CA THR A 121 2.58 -13.08 0.51
C THR A 121 2.91 -11.71 -0.06
N VAL A 122 4.09 -11.21 0.22
CA VAL A 122 4.64 -9.98 -0.36
C VAL A 122 5.01 -10.23 -1.81
N ILE A 123 4.44 -9.46 -2.72
CA ILE A 123 4.77 -9.48 -4.14
C ILE A 123 5.49 -8.16 -4.47
N HIS A 124 6.79 -8.20 -4.71
CA HIS A 124 7.54 -7.02 -5.13
C HIS A 124 7.10 -6.60 -6.53
N THR A 125 6.58 -5.38 -6.63
CA THR A 125 6.02 -4.78 -7.84
C THR A 125 6.60 -3.37 -8.07
N PRO A 126 7.92 -3.28 -8.38
CA PRO A 126 8.53 -1.99 -8.67
C PRO A 126 7.92 -1.35 -9.90
N GLY A 127 8.03 -0.03 -9.98
CA GLY A 127 7.55 0.75 -11.14
C GLY A 127 6.94 2.08 -10.77
N HIS A 128 6.08 2.14 -9.77
CA HIS A 128 5.62 3.40 -9.16
C HIS A 128 6.70 3.97 -8.22
N THR A 129 7.25 3.11 -7.37
CA THR A 129 8.52 3.32 -6.65
C THR A 129 9.43 2.13 -6.89
N ALA A 130 10.69 2.21 -6.43
CA ALA A 130 11.63 1.09 -6.52
C ALA A 130 11.27 -0.07 -5.58
N GLY A 131 10.58 0.22 -4.48
CA GLY A 131 10.20 -0.76 -3.46
C GLY A 131 8.69 -1.00 -3.35
N GLY A 132 7.91 -0.62 -4.38
CA GLY A 132 6.47 -0.89 -4.38
C GLY A 132 6.17 -2.36 -4.22
N ILE A 133 5.18 -2.70 -3.37
CA ILE A 133 4.71 -4.06 -3.16
C ILE A 133 3.20 -4.16 -3.29
N CYS A 134 2.77 -5.36 -3.66
CA CYS A 134 1.40 -5.82 -3.44
C CYS A 134 1.40 -6.89 -2.35
N LEU A 135 0.28 -7.03 -1.64
CA LEU A 135 0.04 -8.08 -0.66
C LEU A 135 -1.04 -9.02 -1.19
N TRP A 136 -0.74 -10.31 -1.30
CA TRP A 136 -1.65 -11.29 -1.88
C TRP A 136 -1.90 -12.47 -0.93
N ASP A 137 -3.17 -12.83 -0.68
CA ASP A 137 -3.56 -13.91 0.22
C ASP A 137 -4.11 -15.16 -0.50
N GLY A 138 -3.98 -15.21 -1.83
CA GLY A 138 -4.51 -16.29 -2.68
C GLY A 138 -5.80 -15.90 -3.41
N GLU A 139 -6.51 -14.85 -2.97
CA GLU A 139 -7.75 -14.35 -3.56
C GLU A 139 -7.75 -12.82 -3.67
N ASN A 140 -7.29 -12.14 -2.62
CA ASN A 140 -7.29 -10.70 -2.45
C ASN A 140 -5.91 -10.12 -2.74
N LEU A 141 -5.86 -9.00 -3.47
CA LEU A 141 -4.65 -8.25 -3.74
C LEU A 141 -4.81 -6.83 -3.19
N ILE A 142 -4.04 -6.48 -2.15
CA ILE A 142 -3.85 -5.08 -1.78
C ILE A 142 -2.72 -4.57 -2.67
N SER A 143 -3.05 -3.71 -3.62
CA SER A 143 -2.16 -3.39 -4.74
C SER A 143 -1.35 -2.10 -4.57
N GLY A 144 -1.60 -1.32 -3.50
CA GLY A 144 -1.03 0.01 -3.42
C GLY A 144 -1.26 0.76 -4.73
N ASP A 145 -0.23 1.41 -5.23
CA ASP A 145 -0.26 2.17 -6.47
C ASP A 145 0.27 1.40 -7.69
N THR A 146 0.26 0.07 -7.61
CA THR A 146 0.60 -0.75 -8.78
C THR A 146 -0.57 -0.86 -9.75
N ILE A 147 -1.78 -1.18 -9.26
CA ILE A 147 -3.00 -1.37 -10.07
C ILE A 147 -4.16 -0.62 -9.44
N PHE A 148 -4.94 0.08 -10.27
CA PHE A 148 -6.20 0.72 -9.88
C PHE A 148 -7.41 0.10 -10.58
N ALA A 149 -8.58 0.37 -10.05
CA ALA A 149 -9.84 0.05 -10.72
C ALA A 149 -9.89 0.69 -12.12
N GLY A 150 -10.43 -0.05 -13.09
CA GLY A 150 -10.50 0.43 -14.48
C GLY A 150 -9.23 0.24 -15.29
N GLY A 151 -8.21 -0.44 -14.77
CA GLY A 151 -6.97 -0.74 -15.47
C GLY A 151 -5.91 0.36 -15.38
N GLY A 152 -6.08 1.35 -14.51
CA GLY A 152 -5.06 2.34 -14.22
C GLY A 152 -3.86 1.75 -13.50
N VAL A 153 -2.71 2.42 -13.59
CA VAL A 153 -1.49 2.13 -12.82
C VAL A 153 -0.97 3.41 -12.20
N GLY A 154 -0.15 3.29 -11.15
CA GLY A 154 0.49 4.43 -10.51
C GLY A 154 1.39 5.23 -11.46
N ARG A 155 1.50 6.52 -11.20
CA ARG A 155 2.41 7.41 -11.94
C ARG A 155 3.87 6.96 -11.75
N MET A 156 4.71 7.24 -12.74
CA MET A 156 6.10 6.77 -12.75
C MET A 156 7.11 7.92 -12.88
N ASP A 157 6.64 9.15 -12.84
CA ASP A 157 7.46 10.36 -13.02
C ASP A 157 8.14 10.84 -11.72
N ILE A 158 7.83 10.21 -10.58
CA ILE A 158 8.47 10.47 -9.29
C ILE A 158 9.14 9.19 -8.81
N GLY A 159 10.41 9.01 -9.16
CA GLY A 159 11.19 7.85 -8.72
C GLY A 159 10.80 6.52 -9.35
N GLY A 160 9.84 6.50 -10.27
CA GLY A 160 9.33 5.29 -10.90
C GLY A 160 10.05 4.89 -12.20
N ASN A 161 9.65 3.74 -12.74
CA ASN A 161 10.21 3.19 -13.97
C ASN A 161 9.12 2.45 -14.77
N TYR A 162 9.00 2.77 -16.06
CA TYR A 162 7.99 2.18 -16.92
C TYR A 162 8.20 0.68 -17.18
N ASP A 163 9.43 0.26 -17.46
CA ASP A 163 9.73 -1.15 -17.76
C ASP A 163 9.52 -2.01 -16.51
N ASP A 164 9.86 -1.50 -15.33
CA ASP A 164 9.60 -2.18 -14.08
C ASP A 164 8.09 -2.31 -13.82
N MET A 165 7.30 -1.23 -14.04
CA MET A 165 5.84 -1.27 -13.91
C MET A 165 5.23 -2.31 -14.84
N LYS A 166 5.66 -2.33 -16.11
CA LYS A 166 5.20 -3.30 -17.09
C LYS A 166 5.49 -4.74 -16.65
N ASN A 167 6.70 -5.01 -16.20
CA ASN A 167 7.11 -6.33 -15.70
C ASN A 167 6.33 -6.73 -14.45
N SER A 168 6.07 -5.78 -13.55
CA SER A 168 5.29 -5.98 -12.33
C SER A 168 3.85 -6.35 -12.65
N VAL A 169 3.21 -5.60 -13.54
CA VAL A 169 1.83 -5.90 -13.97
C VAL A 169 1.76 -7.24 -14.71
N GLU A 170 2.75 -7.56 -15.57
CA GLU A 170 2.83 -8.88 -16.20
C GLU A 170 2.93 -10.01 -15.17
N LYS A 171 3.75 -9.84 -14.12
CA LYS A 171 3.86 -10.79 -13.00
C LYS A 171 2.48 -11.05 -12.36
N LEU A 172 1.72 -10.00 -12.10
CA LEU A 172 0.39 -10.09 -11.50
C LEU A 172 -0.64 -10.81 -12.39
N THR A 173 -0.50 -10.76 -13.74
CA THR A 173 -1.41 -11.50 -14.64
C THR A 173 -1.39 -13.00 -14.44
N ARG A 174 -0.33 -13.55 -13.82
CA ARG A 174 -0.12 -14.99 -13.59
C ARG A 174 -0.78 -15.48 -12.31
N LEU A 175 -1.25 -14.55 -11.45
CA LEU A 175 -1.93 -14.87 -10.20
C LEU A 175 -3.45 -14.98 -10.42
N ASP A 176 -4.12 -15.74 -9.55
CA ASP A 176 -5.59 -15.85 -9.57
C ASP A 176 -6.18 -14.84 -8.58
N ILE A 177 -6.28 -13.58 -9.04
CA ILE A 177 -6.71 -12.46 -8.22
C ILE A 177 -8.18 -12.19 -8.48
N LYS A 178 -8.99 -12.29 -7.44
CA LYS A 178 -10.43 -12.07 -7.49
C LYS A 178 -10.79 -10.63 -7.11
N ASN A 179 -10.19 -10.12 -6.05
CA ASN A 179 -10.48 -8.78 -5.53
C ASN A 179 -9.21 -7.93 -5.55
N ILE A 180 -9.37 -6.62 -5.81
CA ILE A 180 -8.27 -5.63 -5.75
C ILE A 180 -8.65 -4.53 -4.77
N TYR A 181 -7.71 -4.21 -3.90
CA TYR A 181 -7.74 -3.18 -2.88
C TYR A 181 -6.64 -2.16 -3.19
N PRO A 182 -6.93 -1.13 -4.02
CA PRO A 182 -5.91 -0.20 -4.51
C PRO A 182 -5.58 0.90 -3.52
N GLY A 183 -4.41 1.54 -3.70
CA GLY A 183 -4.01 2.71 -2.92
C GLY A 183 -4.94 3.90 -3.10
N HIS A 184 -5.57 4.04 -4.26
CA HIS A 184 -6.53 5.11 -4.53
C HIS A 184 -7.75 4.62 -5.32
N GLY A 185 -8.89 5.30 -5.09
CA GLY A 185 -10.14 5.00 -5.78
C GLY A 185 -10.90 3.80 -5.22
N PRO A 186 -11.86 3.25 -5.98
CA PRO A 186 -12.73 2.19 -5.48
C PRO A 186 -12.03 0.83 -5.48
N ILE A 187 -12.44 -0.04 -4.56
CA ILE A 187 -12.10 -1.46 -4.57
C ILE A 187 -12.75 -2.17 -5.77
N VAL A 188 -12.18 -3.31 -6.18
CA VAL A 188 -12.72 -4.19 -7.21
C VAL A 188 -13.06 -5.52 -6.59
N GLU A 189 -14.31 -5.95 -6.68
CA GLU A 189 -14.77 -7.24 -6.17
C GLU A 189 -15.13 -8.19 -7.30
N ASN A 190 -14.73 -9.47 -7.17
CA ASN A 190 -15.06 -10.58 -8.07
C ASN A 190 -14.56 -10.46 -9.52
N ASN A 191 -13.79 -9.43 -9.86
CA ASN A 191 -13.34 -9.15 -11.24
C ASN A 191 -11.89 -8.65 -11.33
N GLY A 192 -11.07 -8.91 -10.32
CA GLY A 192 -9.71 -8.37 -10.21
C GLY A 192 -8.84 -8.72 -11.41
N LYS A 193 -8.90 -9.98 -11.86
CA LYS A 193 -8.09 -10.48 -12.99
C LYS A 193 -8.31 -9.70 -14.29
N GLU A 194 -9.53 -9.24 -14.55
CA GLU A 194 -9.83 -8.46 -15.76
C GLU A 194 -9.23 -7.06 -15.67
N HIS A 195 -9.26 -6.43 -14.50
CA HIS A 195 -8.63 -5.13 -14.28
C HIS A 195 -7.10 -5.19 -14.45
N ILE A 196 -6.45 -6.26 -13.98
CA ILE A 196 -5.02 -6.48 -14.20
C ILE A 196 -4.69 -6.65 -15.69
N LYS A 197 -5.50 -7.42 -16.43
CA LYS A 197 -5.34 -7.55 -17.88
C LYS A 197 -5.52 -6.22 -18.62
N MET A 198 -6.47 -5.39 -18.17
CA MET A 198 -6.65 -4.03 -18.72
C MET A 198 -5.40 -3.19 -18.48
N SER A 199 -4.85 -3.16 -17.25
CA SER A 199 -3.60 -2.45 -16.93
C SER A 199 -2.44 -2.94 -17.80
N TYR A 200 -2.29 -4.26 -17.95
CA TYR A 200 -1.23 -4.83 -18.79
C TYR A 200 -1.38 -4.41 -20.26
N SER A 201 -2.62 -4.42 -20.76
CA SER A 201 -2.89 -4.01 -22.16
C SER A 201 -2.58 -2.53 -22.42
N LEU A 202 -2.68 -1.67 -21.42
CA LEU A 202 -2.33 -0.24 -21.52
C LEU A 202 -0.82 0.00 -21.49
N LEU A 203 -0.02 -0.99 -21.04
CA LEU A 203 1.43 -0.94 -20.95
C LEU A 203 2.13 -1.67 -22.13
N LEU A 204 1.39 -2.18 -23.11
CA LEU A 204 1.94 -2.82 -24.31
C LEU A 204 2.16 -1.81 -25.42
#